data_9b4fc743abd1cc94e7baac31c7a0f398
#
_entry.id   9b4fc743abd1cc94e7baac31c7a0f398
#
_cell.length_a   1.000
_cell.length_b   1.000
_cell.length_c   1.000
_cell.angle_alpha   90.00
_cell.angle_beta   90.00
_cell.angle_gamma   90.00
#
_symmetry.space_group_name_H-M   'P 1'
#
loop_
_entity.id
_entity.type
_entity.pdbx_description
1 polymer ?
#
loop_
_entity_poly.entity_id
_entity_poly.type
_entity_poly.pdbx_seq_one_letter_code
_entity_poly.pdbx_strand_id
1 'polypeptide(L)'
;MILRYHYFTREPVIIPKLHSIGYASDTRVTRYGPASRNQYLIHYIISGKGIFNGTKLGAGEGFITTPEMYEHYYPDENEPWRYLWIISYDSLMDNIIELHNADKKTNIFKFHNIEVVENVVKRLLSKEGGFEFSNTEITEMYLRIFNNCVQPKISFNATNAKMYFDYAVKYISLNMHLPLSVSDICKKLGVSQPYLYRVFTSEIGMSPKQYISECKITEAKRQLMNTEFTVSEISASLGFSDVLAFSKFFSKKNSISPSEFRRQCDKEQR
;
A
#
# COMPACT_ATOMS: atom_id res chain seq x y z
N MET A 1 -9.02 -18.50 -30.70
CA MET A 1 -8.99 -17.08 -30.24
C MET A 1 -8.76 -17.08 -28.74
N ILE A 2 -7.55 -16.74 -28.26
CA ILE A 2 -7.25 -16.69 -26.83
C ILE A 2 -7.58 -15.29 -26.35
N LEU A 3 -8.70 -15.14 -25.64
CA LEU A 3 -9.06 -13.90 -24.95
C LEU A 3 -8.21 -13.82 -23.66
N ARG A 4 -7.26 -12.89 -23.61
CA ARG A 4 -6.53 -12.56 -22.38
C ARG A 4 -7.28 -11.44 -21.67
N TYR A 5 -7.89 -11.76 -20.52
CA TYR A 5 -8.50 -10.76 -19.66
C TYR A 5 -7.46 -10.27 -18.66
N HIS A 6 -7.23 -8.97 -18.62
CA HIS A 6 -6.51 -8.31 -17.54
C HIS A 6 -7.57 -7.76 -16.59
N TYR A 7 -7.68 -8.35 -15.41
CA TYR A 7 -8.52 -7.80 -14.35
C TYR A 7 -7.74 -6.67 -13.65
N PHE A 8 -8.19 -5.45 -13.82
CA PHE A 8 -7.79 -4.37 -12.93
C PHE A 8 -8.58 -4.53 -11.63
N THR A 9 -7.90 -4.71 -10.52
CA THR A 9 -8.53 -4.56 -9.21
C THR A 9 -9.03 -3.13 -9.13
N ARG A 10 -10.33 -2.91 -8.98
CA ARG A 10 -10.94 -1.58 -8.78
C ARG A 10 -10.70 -1.08 -7.36
N GLU A 11 -9.50 -1.22 -6.86
CA GLU A 11 -9.14 -0.55 -5.63
C GLU A 11 -8.74 0.86 -6.00
N PRO A 12 -9.24 1.88 -5.27
CA PRO A 12 -8.61 3.16 -5.35
C PRO A 12 -7.17 2.94 -4.89
N VAL A 13 -6.24 2.88 -5.82
CA VAL A 13 -4.82 3.01 -5.50
C VAL A 13 -4.72 4.40 -4.91
N ILE A 14 -4.62 4.48 -3.58
CA ILE A 14 -4.38 5.74 -2.90
C ILE A 14 -2.95 6.12 -3.25
N ILE A 15 -2.82 6.98 -4.25
CA ILE A 15 -1.55 7.48 -4.72
C ILE A 15 -1.30 8.79 -3.99
N PRO A 16 -0.12 9.00 -3.36
CA PRO A 16 0.20 10.24 -2.69
C PRO A 16 0.15 11.40 -3.70
N LYS A 17 -0.41 12.53 -3.28
CA LYS A 17 -0.38 13.77 -4.07
C LYS A 17 1.05 14.27 -4.12
N LEU A 18 1.70 14.11 -5.25
CA LEU A 18 3.01 14.68 -5.49
C LEU A 18 2.84 16.14 -5.88
N HIS A 19 3.57 17.01 -5.19
CA HIS A 19 3.48 18.44 -5.39
C HIS A 19 4.33 18.90 -6.57
N SER A 20 5.57 18.42 -6.63
CA SER A 20 6.51 18.80 -7.67
C SER A 20 7.57 17.73 -7.90
N ILE A 21 8.13 17.76 -9.10
CA ILE A 21 9.27 16.97 -9.52
C ILE A 21 10.23 17.92 -10.24
N GLY A 22 11.53 17.78 -10.02
CA GLY A 22 12.51 18.61 -10.65
C GLY A 22 13.86 17.94 -10.79
N TYR A 23 14.75 18.64 -11.49
CA TYR A 23 16.09 18.17 -11.80
C TYR A 23 17.09 19.30 -11.61
N ALA A 24 18.25 18.98 -11.07
CA ALA A 24 19.37 19.87 -10.90
C ALA A 24 20.62 19.31 -11.59
N SER A 25 21.20 20.08 -12.51
CA SER A 25 22.38 19.68 -13.31
C SER A 25 23.67 20.38 -12.90
N ASP A 26 23.59 21.63 -12.50
CA ASP A 26 24.72 22.40 -11.97
C ASP A 26 24.42 22.78 -10.53
N THR A 27 24.95 22.00 -9.61
CA THR A 27 24.63 22.11 -8.18
C THR A 27 25.78 22.71 -7.37
N ARG A 28 26.84 23.22 -8.01
CA ARG A 28 28.03 23.74 -7.33
C ARG A 28 27.74 24.79 -6.25
N VAL A 29 26.68 25.55 -6.42
CA VAL A 29 26.23 26.57 -5.46
C VAL A 29 25.01 26.15 -4.66
N THR A 30 24.46 24.98 -4.91
CA THR A 30 23.22 24.51 -4.28
C THR A 30 23.54 23.87 -2.93
N ARG A 31 23.39 24.64 -1.86
CA ARG A 31 23.47 24.15 -0.48
C ARG A 31 22.11 24.35 0.16
N TYR A 32 21.73 23.40 1.03
CA TYR A 32 20.54 23.54 1.85
C TYR A 32 20.85 23.18 3.31
N GLY A 33 20.29 23.98 4.19
CA GLY A 33 20.39 23.76 5.63
C GLY A 33 21.71 24.27 6.23
N PRO A 34 21.88 23.99 7.51
CA PRO A 34 21.02 23.17 8.37
C PRO A 34 19.64 23.82 8.64
N ALA A 35 18.56 23.16 8.25
CA ALA A 35 17.16 23.62 8.43
C ALA A 35 16.18 22.45 8.37
N SER A 36 14.92 22.69 8.71
CA SER A 36 13.83 21.73 8.50
C SER A 36 12.82 22.25 7.49
N ARG A 37 12.04 21.36 6.92
CA ARG A 37 10.93 21.67 5.99
C ARG A 37 9.67 20.94 6.45
N ASN A 38 8.52 21.44 6.05
CA ASN A 38 7.24 20.77 6.29
C ASN A 38 6.79 20.01 5.02
N GLN A 39 7.69 19.15 4.50
CA GLN A 39 7.42 18.36 3.29
C GLN A 39 8.25 17.07 3.27
N TYR A 40 7.77 16.09 2.49
CA TYR A 40 8.56 14.94 2.10
C TYR A 40 9.36 15.31 0.85
N LEU A 41 10.63 14.96 0.85
CA LEU A 41 11.53 15.19 -0.28
C LEU A 41 12.34 13.92 -0.53
N ILE A 42 12.35 13.48 -1.78
CA ILE A 42 13.14 12.33 -2.22
C ILE A 42 14.16 12.81 -3.25
N HIS A 43 15.41 12.51 -3.02
CA HIS A 43 16.49 12.76 -3.99
C HIS A 43 17.01 11.47 -4.60
N TYR A 44 17.17 11.43 -5.91
CA TYR A 44 17.82 10.35 -6.67
C TYR A 44 19.08 10.91 -7.34
N ILE A 45 20.26 10.54 -6.86
CA ILE A 45 21.54 11.02 -7.38
C ILE A 45 21.90 10.24 -8.64
N ILE A 46 21.98 10.94 -9.75
CA ILE A 46 22.18 10.38 -11.09
C ILE A 46 23.68 10.27 -11.39
N SER A 47 24.45 11.28 -11.03
CA SER A 47 25.92 11.31 -11.19
C SER A 47 26.56 12.29 -10.22
N GLY A 48 27.89 12.26 -10.11
CA GLY A 48 28.62 13.11 -9.19
C GLY A 48 28.50 12.67 -7.74
N LYS A 49 28.87 13.53 -6.82
CA LYS A 49 28.94 13.26 -5.38
C LYS A 49 28.44 14.46 -4.57
N GLY A 50 28.07 14.19 -3.32
CA GLY A 50 27.71 15.23 -2.35
C GLY A 50 27.61 14.68 -0.94
N ILE A 51 27.16 15.51 -0.02
CA ILE A 51 27.04 15.19 1.40
C ILE A 51 25.61 15.45 1.84
N PHE A 52 25.02 14.47 2.51
CA PHE A 52 23.75 14.60 3.19
C PHE A 52 23.95 14.23 4.67
N ASN A 53 23.68 15.18 5.58
CA ASN A 53 23.85 15.03 7.03
C ASN A 53 25.19 14.38 7.42
N GLY A 54 26.29 14.84 6.80
CA GLY A 54 27.63 14.35 7.05
C GLY A 54 28.01 13.05 6.33
N THR A 55 27.07 12.39 5.64
CA THR A 55 27.34 11.15 4.89
C THR A 55 27.59 11.47 3.41
N LYS A 56 28.69 10.94 2.84
CA LYS A 56 29.00 11.06 1.41
C LYS A 56 28.08 10.14 0.60
N LEU A 57 27.51 10.67 -0.47
CA LEU A 57 26.63 9.97 -1.40
C LEU A 57 27.11 10.17 -2.83
N GLY A 58 26.79 9.18 -3.69
CA GLY A 58 27.12 9.19 -5.11
C GLY A 58 26.02 8.66 -6.00
N ALA A 59 26.33 8.44 -7.27
CA ALA A 59 25.39 7.93 -8.26
C ALA A 59 24.78 6.58 -7.82
N GLY A 60 23.46 6.42 -8.01
CA GLY A 60 22.72 5.21 -7.59
C GLY A 60 22.33 5.22 -6.11
N GLU A 61 22.62 6.30 -5.40
CA GLU A 61 22.17 6.52 -4.03
C GLU A 61 21.16 7.67 -3.97
N GLY A 62 20.31 7.64 -2.96
CA GLY A 62 19.34 8.70 -2.71
C GLY A 62 19.12 8.90 -1.23
N PHE A 63 18.42 9.98 -0.90
CA PHE A 63 18.02 10.25 0.47
C PHE A 63 16.59 10.78 0.53
N ILE A 64 15.97 10.61 1.69
CA ILE A 64 14.61 11.02 1.96
C ILE A 64 14.62 11.95 3.17
N THR A 65 13.93 13.07 3.04
CA THR A 65 13.61 13.92 4.20
C THR A 65 12.11 13.90 4.46
N THR A 66 11.75 13.94 5.73
CA THR A 66 10.36 13.96 6.20
C THR A 66 10.04 15.30 6.84
N PRO A 67 8.75 15.67 7.00
CA PRO A 67 8.39 16.87 7.72
C PRO A 67 9.11 17.00 9.06
N GLU A 68 9.55 18.22 9.38
CA GLU A 68 10.26 18.57 10.62
C GLU A 68 11.66 17.96 10.80
N MET A 69 12.10 17.07 9.88
CA MET A 69 13.46 16.52 9.93
C MET A 69 14.48 17.62 9.68
N TYR A 70 15.48 17.69 10.57
CA TYR A 70 16.60 18.61 10.38
C TYR A 70 17.57 18.07 9.33
N GLU A 71 17.83 18.81 8.29
CA GLU A 71 18.60 18.37 7.13
C GLU A 71 19.66 19.39 6.73
N HIS A 72 20.78 18.88 6.24
CA HIS A 72 21.85 19.66 5.64
C HIS A 72 22.46 18.87 4.48
N TYR A 73 22.44 19.41 3.29
CA TYR A 73 23.08 18.75 2.14
C TYR A 73 23.74 19.77 1.20
N TYR A 74 24.81 19.32 0.56
CA TYR A 74 25.58 20.10 -0.39
C TYR A 74 26.38 19.20 -1.34
N PRO A 75 26.68 19.70 -2.58
CA PRO A 75 27.47 18.97 -3.55
C PRO A 75 28.94 18.88 -3.14
N ASP A 76 29.66 17.90 -3.72
CA ASP A 76 31.12 17.87 -3.73
C ASP A 76 31.64 19.02 -4.57
N GLU A 77 32.77 19.61 -4.18
CA GLU A 77 33.34 20.80 -4.87
C GLU A 77 33.92 20.44 -6.24
N ASN A 78 34.48 19.25 -6.39
CA ASN A 78 35.15 18.81 -7.61
C ASN A 78 34.23 18.01 -8.54
N GLU A 79 33.35 17.19 -7.96
CA GLU A 79 32.42 16.32 -8.68
C GLU A 79 30.97 16.54 -8.20
N PRO A 80 30.40 17.75 -8.43
CA PRO A 80 29.08 18.07 -7.92
C PRO A 80 28.01 17.12 -8.50
N TRP A 81 27.13 16.68 -7.64
CA TRP A 81 26.07 15.76 -8.04
C TRP A 81 25.05 16.38 -8.97
N ARG A 82 24.48 15.53 -9.81
CA ARG A 82 23.24 15.77 -10.57
C ARG A 82 22.17 14.89 -9.98
N TYR A 83 21.00 15.42 -9.74
CA TYR A 83 19.93 14.67 -9.11
C TYR A 83 18.55 15.07 -9.61
N LEU A 84 17.61 14.10 -9.54
CA LEU A 84 16.20 14.35 -9.64
C LEU A 84 15.63 14.41 -8.21
N TRP A 85 14.68 15.31 -7.98
CA TRP A 85 13.99 15.43 -6.70
C TRP A 85 12.47 15.41 -6.88
N ILE A 86 11.77 14.90 -5.86
CA ILE A 86 10.31 14.81 -5.81
C ILE A 86 9.85 15.33 -4.45
N ILE A 87 8.84 16.20 -4.44
CA ILE A 87 8.25 16.80 -3.25
C ILE A 87 6.79 16.36 -3.10
N SER A 88 6.39 16.06 -1.87
CA SER A 88 5.02 15.83 -1.45
C SER A 88 4.75 16.45 -0.08
N TYR A 89 3.50 16.87 0.15
CA TYR A 89 2.97 17.28 1.47
C TYR A 89 1.96 16.25 2.00
N ASP A 90 1.79 15.14 1.31
CA ASP A 90 0.77 14.13 1.61
C ASP A 90 1.26 13.16 2.67
N SER A 91 0.51 12.98 3.75
CA SER A 91 0.79 12.01 4.82
C SER A 91 0.81 10.54 4.33
N LEU A 92 0.29 10.26 3.13
CA LEU A 92 0.49 8.95 2.49
C LEU A 92 1.96 8.63 2.22
N MET A 93 2.84 9.62 2.32
CA MET A 93 4.30 9.44 2.23
C MET A 93 4.94 8.99 3.56
N ASP A 94 4.19 8.82 4.65
CA ASP A 94 4.74 8.41 5.95
C ASP A 94 5.56 7.11 5.88
N ASN A 95 5.17 6.19 5.00
CA ASN A 95 5.88 4.93 4.80
C ASN A 95 6.99 4.99 3.73
N ILE A 96 7.30 6.17 3.20
CA ILE A 96 8.21 6.33 2.06
C ILE A 96 9.63 5.80 2.34
N ILE A 97 10.09 5.94 3.58
CA ILE A 97 11.41 5.43 4.04
C ILE A 97 11.44 3.90 3.91
N GLU A 98 10.38 3.25 4.39
CA GLU A 98 10.24 1.79 4.31
C GLU A 98 10.10 1.29 2.87
N LEU A 99 9.28 1.97 2.08
CA LEU A 99 9.06 1.64 0.68
C LEU A 99 10.33 1.75 -0.18
N HIS A 100 11.23 2.68 0.15
CA HIS A 100 12.53 2.83 -0.53
C HIS A 100 13.63 1.96 0.07
N ASN A 101 13.34 1.16 1.10
CA ASN A 101 14.36 0.45 1.90
C ASN A 101 15.47 1.37 2.41
N ALA A 102 15.14 2.60 2.69
CA ALA A 102 16.08 3.53 3.25
C ALA A 102 16.50 3.10 4.66
N ASP A 103 17.74 3.33 4.99
CA ASP A 103 18.23 3.10 6.35
C ASP A 103 17.50 4.04 7.32
N LYS A 104 16.91 3.47 8.38
CA LYS A 104 16.06 4.21 9.33
C LYS A 104 16.79 5.29 10.15
N LYS A 105 18.12 5.24 10.21
CA LYS A 105 18.91 6.25 10.94
C LYS A 105 19.38 7.38 10.05
N THR A 106 19.72 7.05 8.82
CA THR A 106 20.32 8.00 7.86
C THR A 106 19.34 8.47 6.80
N ASN A 107 18.21 7.77 6.60
CA ASN A 107 17.23 7.97 5.53
C ASN A 107 17.85 7.88 4.11
N ILE A 108 18.95 7.16 3.98
CA ILE A 108 19.67 6.93 2.72
C ILE A 108 19.23 5.59 2.14
N PHE A 109 19.00 5.56 0.83
CA PHE A 109 18.66 4.35 0.09
C PHE A 109 19.55 4.17 -1.15
N LYS A 110 19.60 2.94 -1.66
CA LYS A 110 20.22 2.63 -2.94
C LYS A 110 19.16 2.32 -3.98
N PHE A 111 19.39 2.75 -5.20
CA PHE A 111 18.51 2.45 -6.31
C PHE A 111 19.32 1.95 -7.52
N HIS A 112 18.62 1.25 -8.40
CA HIS A 112 19.18 0.67 -9.63
C HIS A 112 18.63 1.39 -10.85
N ASN A 113 19.07 1.00 -12.05
CA ASN A 113 18.53 1.50 -13.31
C ASN A 113 18.51 3.03 -13.43
N ILE A 114 19.66 3.66 -13.18
CA ILE A 114 19.83 5.13 -13.27
C ILE A 114 19.26 5.66 -14.60
N GLU A 115 19.35 4.90 -15.68
CA GLU A 115 18.81 5.24 -17.00
C GLU A 115 17.28 5.55 -16.95
N VAL A 116 16.53 4.88 -16.11
CA VAL A 116 15.08 5.16 -15.94
C VAL A 116 14.89 6.57 -15.36
N VAL A 117 15.71 6.95 -14.39
CA VAL A 117 15.68 8.30 -13.81
C VAL A 117 16.10 9.35 -14.84
N GLU A 118 17.15 9.06 -15.64
CA GLU A 118 17.58 9.93 -16.73
C GLU A 118 16.51 10.10 -17.82
N ASN A 119 15.75 9.06 -18.15
CA ASN A 119 14.65 9.16 -19.10
C ASN A 119 13.50 10.04 -18.57
N VAL A 120 13.23 10.01 -17.27
CA VAL A 120 12.30 10.96 -16.64
C VAL A 120 12.85 12.39 -16.73
N VAL A 121 14.15 12.59 -16.47
CA VAL A 121 14.78 13.91 -16.64
C VAL A 121 14.68 14.40 -18.08
N LYS A 122 14.96 13.57 -19.06
CA LYS A 122 14.80 13.93 -20.49
C LYS A 122 13.38 14.39 -20.81
N ARG A 123 12.37 13.70 -20.24
CA ARG A 123 10.96 14.07 -20.39
C ARG A 123 10.66 15.41 -19.72
N LEU A 124 11.22 15.68 -18.54
CA LEU A 124 11.08 16.99 -17.90
C LEU A 124 11.68 18.12 -18.74
N LEU A 125 12.83 17.88 -19.36
CA LEU A 125 13.53 18.86 -20.20
C LEU A 125 12.92 19.02 -21.59
N SER A 126 12.16 18.04 -22.11
CA SER A 126 11.55 18.09 -23.44
C SER A 126 10.31 18.98 -23.54
N LYS A 127 9.69 19.36 -22.42
CA LYS A 127 8.59 20.35 -22.41
C LYS A 127 9.16 21.76 -22.51
N GLU A 128 9.20 22.30 -23.72
CA GLU A 128 9.48 23.72 -23.94
C GLU A 128 8.27 24.57 -23.53
N GLY A 129 8.51 25.72 -22.90
CA GLY A 129 7.49 26.77 -22.69
C GLY A 129 6.82 26.81 -21.32
N GLY A 130 7.39 26.21 -20.27
CA GLY A 130 6.93 26.46 -18.88
C GLY A 130 5.55 25.85 -18.55
N PHE A 131 5.09 24.85 -19.28
CA PHE A 131 3.86 24.12 -18.97
C PHE A 131 4.05 23.27 -17.72
N GLU A 132 3.18 23.46 -16.75
CA GLU A 132 3.13 22.63 -15.54
C GLU A 132 2.73 21.21 -15.90
N PHE A 133 3.41 20.24 -15.29
CA PHE A 133 2.96 18.84 -15.34
C PHE A 133 1.75 18.68 -14.42
N SER A 134 0.75 17.97 -14.88
CA SER A 134 -0.37 17.58 -14.03
C SER A 134 0.09 16.63 -12.93
N ASN A 135 -0.63 16.58 -11.81
CA ASN A 135 -0.37 15.62 -10.74
C ASN A 135 -0.32 14.16 -11.24
N THR A 136 -1.13 13.83 -12.25
CA THR A 136 -1.13 12.50 -12.87
C THR A 136 0.18 12.21 -13.60
N GLU A 137 0.72 13.17 -14.35
CA GLU A 137 2.00 13.00 -15.05
C GLU A 137 3.18 12.89 -14.07
N ILE A 138 3.19 13.71 -13.01
CA ILE A 138 4.22 13.64 -11.96
C ILE A 138 4.15 12.28 -11.26
N THR A 139 2.94 11.82 -10.94
CA THR A 139 2.71 10.53 -10.32
C THR A 139 3.16 9.37 -11.22
N GLU A 140 2.85 9.41 -12.51
CA GLU A 140 3.30 8.40 -13.47
C GLU A 140 4.83 8.33 -13.53
N MET A 141 5.49 9.48 -13.57
CA MET A 141 6.96 9.55 -13.54
C MET A 141 7.55 8.98 -12.26
N TYR A 142 6.98 9.31 -11.11
CA TYR A 142 7.40 8.73 -9.82
C TYR A 142 7.20 7.23 -9.77
N LEU A 143 6.03 6.71 -10.14
CA LEU A 143 5.75 5.28 -10.16
C LEU A 143 6.68 4.53 -11.13
N ARG A 144 7.04 5.13 -12.25
CA ARG A 144 8.00 4.57 -13.20
C ARG A 144 9.38 4.44 -12.54
N ILE A 145 9.86 5.45 -11.83
CA ILE A 145 11.12 5.39 -11.08
C ILE A 145 11.00 4.35 -9.97
N PHE A 146 9.97 4.43 -9.14
CA PHE A 146 9.77 3.55 -8.00
C PHE A 146 9.78 2.08 -8.40
N ASN A 147 8.96 1.71 -9.38
CA ASN A 147 8.81 0.32 -9.81
C ASN A 147 10.06 -0.28 -10.50
N ASN A 148 10.91 0.56 -11.09
CA ASN A 148 12.07 0.09 -11.85
C ASN A 148 13.40 0.30 -11.12
N CYS A 149 13.47 1.25 -10.19
CA CYS A 149 14.72 1.63 -9.55
C CYS A 149 14.77 1.20 -8.08
N VAL A 150 13.63 1.15 -7.41
CA VAL A 150 13.56 0.75 -6.01
C VAL A 150 13.15 -0.72 -5.96
N GLN A 151 14.04 -1.57 -5.48
CA GLN A 151 13.67 -2.96 -5.17
C GLN A 151 13.18 -2.98 -3.73
N PRO A 152 11.87 -3.09 -3.47
CA PRO A 152 11.42 -3.27 -2.11
C PRO A 152 12.08 -4.55 -1.57
N LYS A 153 12.88 -4.43 -0.52
CA LYS A 153 13.27 -5.61 0.24
C LYS A 153 11.98 -6.22 0.76
N ILE A 154 11.54 -7.28 0.12
CA ILE A 154 10.58 -8.18 0.74
C ILE A 154 11.36 -8.87 1.88
N SER A 155 11.64 -8.12 2.93
CA SER A 155 12.13 -8.70 4.15
C SER A 155 10.95 -9.42 4.79
N PHE A 156 11.09 -10.72 4.99
CA PHE A 156 10.12 -11.59 5.65
C PHE A 156 10.01 -11.30 7.16
N ASN A 157 9.96 -10.04 7.56
CA ASN A 157 9.84 -9.61 8.95
C ASN A 157 8.41 -9.12 9.24
N ALA A 158 8.10 -8.85 10.47
CA ALA A 158 6.77 -8.52 11.00
C ALA A 158 5.91 -7.54 10.15
N THR A 159 6.54 -6.63 9.40
CA THR A 159 5.89 -5.72 8.45
C THR A 159 5.16 -6.47 7.32
N ASN A 160 5.72 -7.60 6.87
CA ASN A 160 5.05 -8.44 5.86
C ASN A 160 3.83 -9.16 6.44
N ALA A 161 3.86 -9.54 7.72
CA ALA A 161 2.74 -10.21 8.36
C ALA A 161 1.50 -9.31 8.34
N LYS A 162 1.65 -8.04 8.73
CA LYS A 162 0.56 -7.06 8.70
C LYS A 162 0.04 -6.83 7.28
N MET A 163 0.91 -6.66 6.30
CA MET A 163 0.52 -6.50 4.91
C MET A 163 -0.28 -7.70 4.40
N TYR A 164 0.19 -8.94 4.65
CA TYR A 164 -0.55 -10.14 4.28
C TYR A 164 -1.87 -10.27 5.04
N PHE A 165 -1.91 -9.83 6.29
CA PHE A 165 -3.14 -9.76 7.06
C PHE A 165 -4.14 -8.80 6.41
N ASP A 166 -3.74 -7.57 6.12
CA ASP A 166 -4.58 -6.55 5.51
C ASP A 166 -5.11 -6.99 4.14
N TYR A 167 -4.25 -7.57 3.30
CA TYR A 167 -4.69 -8.16 2.03
C TYR A 167 -5.67 -9.32 2.20
N ALA A 168 -5.42 -10.22 3.17
CA ALA A 168 -6.33 -11.32 3.45
C ALA A 168 -7.69 -10.83 3.94
N VAL A 169 -7.72 -9.88 4.87
CA VAL A 169 -8.94 -9.25 5.39
C VAL A 169 -9.75 -8.62 4.25
N LYS A 170 -9.07 -7.88 3.39
CA LYS A 170 -9.70 -7.24 2.23
C LYS A 170 -10.22 -8.27 1.23
N TYR A 171 -9.43 -9.29 0.92
CA TYR A 171 -9.87 -10.38 0.05
C TYR A 171 -11.11 -11.09 0.61
N ILE A 172 -11.15 -11.36 1.93
CA ILE A 172 -12.30 -11.95 2.62
C ILE A 172 -13.53 -11.05 2.47
N SER A 173 -13.42 -9.76 2.77
CA SER A 173 -14.55 -8.82 2.71
C SER A 173 -15.18 -8.72 1.32
N LEU A 174 -14.36 -8.70 0.27
CA LEU A 174 -14.81 -8.62 -1.11
C LEU A 174 -15.42 -9.91 -1.65
N ASN A 175 -15.08 -11.06 -1.06
CA ASN A 175 -15.47 -12.39 -1.56
C ASN A 175 -16.36 -13.16 -0.60
N MET A 176 -16.98 -12.53 0.41
CA MET A 176 -17.87 -13.20 1.36
C MET A 176 -19.10 -13.84 0.73
N HIS A 177 -19.51 -13.34 -0.43
CA HIS A 177 -20.61 -13.89 -1.23
C HIS A 177 -20.26 -15.21 -1.94
N LEU A 178 -19.02 -15.62 -1.91
CA LEU A 178 -18.55 -16.88 -2.49
C LEU A 178 -18.31 -17.93 -1.39
N PRO A 179 -18.27 -19.23 -1.74
CA PRO A 179 -17.85 -20.30 -0.83
C PRO A 179 -16.33 -20.22 -0.59
N LEU A 180 -15.93 -19.25 0.22
CA LEU A 180 -14.53 -18.90 0.48
C LEU A 180 -13.86 -19.87 1.45
N SER A 181 -12.72 -20.44 1.07
CA SER A 181 -11.85 -21.26 1.91
C SER A 181 -10.53 -20.57 2.24
N VAL A 182 -9.86 -21.00 3.32
CA VAL A 182 -8.49 -20.57 3.66
C VAL A 182 -7.51 -20.88 2.51
N SER A 183 -7.73 -22.01 1.81
CA SER A 183 -6.91 -22.40 0.65
C SER A 183 -7.00 -21.38 -0.48
N ASP A 184 -8.18 -20.82 -0.74
CA ASP A 184 -8.37 -19.83 -1.79
C ASP A 184 -7.62 -18.52 -1.48
N ILE A 185 -7.67 -18.11 -0.21
CA ILE A 185 -6.89 -16.95 0.27
C ILE A 185 -5.40 -17.21 0.09
N CYS A 186 -4.90 -18.38 0.51
CA CYS A 186 -3.50 -18.76 0.37
C CYS A 186 -3.04 -18.74 -1.09
N LYS A 187 -3.84 -19.32 -1.99
CA LYS A 187 -3.56 -19.30 -3.45
C LYS A 187 -3.50 -17.86 -3.99
N LYS A 188 -4.46 -17.03 -3.58
CA LYS A 188 -4.52 -15.63 -4.03
C LYS A 188 -3.31 -14.81 -3.57
N LEU A 189 -2.85 -15.03 -2.34
CA LEU A 189 -1.74 -14.30 -1.74
C LEU A 189 -0.36 -14.93 -1.99
N GLY A 190 -0.31 -16.11 -2.61
CA GLY A 190 0.95 -16.82 -2.85
C GLY A 190 1.65 -17.29 -1.56
N VAL A 191 0.89 -17.62 -0.50
CA VAL A 191 1.43 -18.03 0.80
C VAL A 191 0.96 -19.42 1.22
N SER A 192 1.72 -20.06 2.11
CA SER A 192 1.31 -21.33 2.70
C SER A 192 0.24 -21.13 3.79
N GLN A 193 -0.62 -22.15 4.00
CA GLN A 193 -1.60 -22.11 5.08
C GLN A 193 -0.98 -21.91 6.47
N PRO A 194 0.10 -22.63 6.87
CA PRO A 194 0.74 -22.38 8.16
C PRO A 194 1.23 -20.95 8.34
N TYR A 195 1.72 -20.32 7.26
CA TYR A 195 2.13 -18.92 7.32
C TYR A 195 0.93 -18.01 7.55
N LEU A 196 -0.16 -18.16 6.79
CA LEU A 196 -1.37 -17.35 6.96
C LEU A 196 -1.98 -17.51 8.36
N TYR A 197 -1.97 -18.73 8.91
CA TYR A 197 -2.41 -18.96 10.29
C TYR A 197 -1.56 -18.20 11.31
N ARG A 198 -0.23 -18.22 11.19
CA ARG A 198 0.66 -17.42 12.05
C ARG A 198 0.39 -15.93 11.95
N VAL A 199 0.21 -15.42 10.72
CA VAL A 199 -0.14 -14.03 10.48
C VAL A 199 -1.41 -13.63 11.23
N PHE A 200 -2.51 -14.35 11.04
CA PHE A 200 -3.77 -14.05 11.71
C PHE A 200 -3.68 -14.19 13.23
N THR A 201 -3.00 -15.20 13.72
CA THR A 201 -2.85 -15.41 15.18
C THR A 201 -2.00 -14.29 15.80
N SER A 202 -0.95 -13.81 15.11
CA SER A 202 -0.11 -12.73 15.63
C SER A 202 -0.82 -11.38 15.61
N GLU A 203 -1.63 -11.09 14.57
CA GLU A 203 -2.27 -9.78 14.40
C GLU A 203 -3.54 -9.62 15.25
N ILE A 204 -4.37 -10.67 15.33
CA ILE A 204 -5.70 -10.59 15.96
C ILE A 204 -6.03 -11.75 16.91
N GLY A 205 -5.09 -12.64 17.22
CA GLY A 205 -5.29 -13.73 18.15
C GLY A 205 -6.26 -14.84 17.70
N MET A 206 -6.67 -14.87 16.43
CA MET A 206 -7.59 -15.88 15.89
C MET A 206 -7.11 -16.45 14.55
N SER A 207 -7.63 -17.62 14.18
CA SER A 207 -7.30 -18.24 12.91
C SER A 207 -8.04 -17.57 11.74
N PRO A 208 -7.52 -17.68 10.48
CA PRO A 208 -8.22 -17.19 9.29
C PRO A 208 -9.63 -17.75 9.15
N LYS A 209 -9.82 -19.04 9.48
CA LYS A 209 -11.13 -19.71 9.44
C LYS A 209 -12.11 -19.12 10.45
N GLN A 210 -11.63 -18.81 11.66
CA GLN A 210 -12.45 -18.15 12.68
C GLN A 210 -12.84 -16.74 12.21
N TYR A 211 -11.88 -15.98 11.67
CA TYR A 211 -12.13 -14.64 11.16
C TYR A 211 -13.20 -14.63 10.05
N ILE A 212 -13.10 -15.51 9.05
CA ILE A 212 -14.12 -15.66 8.00
C ILE A 212 -15.51 -15.94 8.64
N SER A 213 -15.53 -16.83 9.64
CA SER A 213 -16.78 -17.16 10.33
C SER A 213 -17.38 -15.97 11.06
N GLU A 214 -16.58 -15.18 11.76
CA GLU A 214 -17.05 -13.96 12.45
C GLU A 214 -17.55 -12.90 11.45
N CYS A 215 -16.85 -12.70 10.34
CA CYS A 215 -17.31 -11.79 9.29
C CYS A 215 -18.68 -12.20 8.73
N LYS A 216 -18.85 -13.50 8.41
CA LYS A 216 -20.14 -14.02 7.91
C LYS A 216 -21.26 -13.89 8.93
N ILE A 217 -21.00 -14.12 10.22
CA ILE A 217 -21.99 -13.97 11.29
C ILE A 217 -22.38 -12.51 11.46
N THR A 218 -21.41 -11.61 11.49
CA THR A 218 -21.66 -10.17 11.62
C THR A 218 -22.51 -9.64 10.47
N GLU A 219 -22.17 -10.02 9.24
CA GLU A 219 -22.92 -9.62 8.07
C GLU A 219 -24.33 -10.27 8.01
N ALA A 220 -24.46 -11.55 8.42
CA ALA A 220 -25.74 -12.19 8.57
C ALA A 220 -26.68 -11.46 9.53
N LYS A 221 -26.16 -11.08 10.70
CA LYS A 221 -26.92 -10.29 11.70
C LYS A 221 -27.35 -8.94 11.11
N ARG A 222 -26.42 -8.24 10.46
CA ARG A 222 -26.71 -6.95 9.81
C ARG A 222 -27.84 -7.07 8.78
N GLN A 223 -27.81 -8.11 7.92
CA GLN A 223 -28.86 -8.32 6.93
C GLN A 223 -30.20 -8.73 7.56
N LEU A 224 -30.16 -9.60 8.58
CA LEU A 224 -31.39 -10.01 9.30
C LEU A 224 -32.08 -8.84 10.00
N MET A 225 -31.32 -7.85 10.49
CA MET A 225 -31.85 -6.68 11.21
C MET A 225 -32.28 -5.55 10.27
N ASN A 226 -31.62 -5.35 9.14
CA ASN A 226 -31.74 -4.12 8.36
C ASN A 226 -32.32 -4.34 6.95
N THR A 227 -32.70 -5.57 6.59
CA THR A 227 -33.26 -5.87 5.26
C THR A 227 -34.44 -6.84 5.35
N GLU A 228 -35.31 -6.78 4.35
CA GLU A 228 -36.42 -7.73 4.15
C GLU A 228 -35.98 -9.03 3.44
N PHE A 229 -34.69 -9.24 3.22
CA PHE A 229 -34.21 -10.46 2.56
C PHE A 229 -34.62 -11.70 3.32
N THR A 230 -35.09 -12.69 2.62
CA THR A 230 -35.40 -14.01 3.19
C THR A 230 -34.14 -14.67 3.73
N VAL A 231 -34.29 -15.62 4.64
CA VAL A 231 -33.15 -16.40 5.15
C VAL A 231 -32.40 -17.12 4.03
N SER A 232 -33.11 -17.51 2.96
CA SER A 232 -32.51 -18.13 1.78
C SER A 232 -31.64 -17.16 0.98
N GLU A 233 -32.12 -15.93 0.76
CA GLU A 233 -31.35 -14.89 0.08
C GLU A 233 -30.12 -14.47 0.87
N ILE A 234 -30.24 -14.36 2.21
CA ILE A 234 -29.09 -14.08 3.09
C ILE A 234 -28.07 -15.22 3.02
N SER A 235 -28.54 -16.47 3.05
CA SER A 235 -27.67 -17.64 2.89
C SER A 235 -26.87 -17.58 1.59
N ALA A 236 -27.55 -17.31 0.48
CA ALA A 236 -26.93 -17.18 -0.84
C ALA A 236 -25.96 -16.00 -0.91
N SER A 237 -26.31 -14.83 -0.35
CA SER A 237 -25.47 -13.62 -0.34
C SER A 237 -24.17 -13.80 0.47
N LEU A 238 -24.13 -14.78 1.36
CA LEU A 238 -22.98 -15.12 2.19
C LEU A 238 -22.21 -16.35 1.69
N GLY A 239 -22.51 -16.82 0.47
CA GLY A 239 -21.79 -17.91 -0.19
C GLY A 239 -21.99 -19.28 0.48
N PHE A 240 -23.16 -19.55 1.06
CA PHE A 240 -23.52 -20.89 1.53
C PHE A 240 -24.18 -21.68 0.39
N SER A 241 -23.87 -22.97 0.32
CA SER A 241 -24.43 -23.87 -0.68
C SER A 241 -25.94 -24.05 -0.57
N ASP A 242 -26.45 -23.96 0.65
CA ASP A 242 -27.85 -24.10 0.96
C ASP A 242 -28.25 -23.44 2.29
N VAL A 243 -29.55 -23.21 2.47
CA VAL A 243 -30.10 -22.53 3.65
C VAL A 243 -29.97 -23.34 4.94
N LEU A 244 -29.90 -24.67 4.85
CA LEU A 244 -29.74 -25.53 6.03
C LEU A 244 -28.32 -25.44 6.57
N ALA A 245 -27.33 -25.45 5.68
CA ALA A 245 -25.92 -25.21 6.05
C ALA A 245 -25.74 -23.86 6.75
N PHE A 246 -26.34 -22.80 6.19
CA PHE A 246 -26.35 -21.48 6.81
C PHE A 246 -27.04 -21.47 8.18
N SER A 247 -28.24 -22.05 8.29
CA SER A 247 -29.01 -22.06 9.53
C SER A 247 -28.28 -22.81 10.65
N LYS A 248 -27.67 -23.95 10.34
CA LYS A 248 -26.79 -24.68 11.28
C LYS A 248 -25.59 -23.87 11.72
N PHE A 249 -24.91 -23.22 10.77
CA PHE A 249 -23.77 -22.35 11.05
C PHE A 249 -24.17 -21.19 11.95
N PHE A 250 -25.25 -20.48 11.65
CA PHE A 250 -25.75 -19.35 12.42
C PHE A 250 -26.17 -19.76 13.83
N SER A 251 -26.98 -20.84 13.96
CA SER A 251 -27.46 -21.33 15.26
C SER A 251 -26.32 -21.82 16.15
N LYS A 252 -25.28 -22.46 15.59
CA LYS A 252 -24.10 -22.86 16.35
C LYS A 252 -23.38 -21.67 17.00
N LYS A 253 -23.41 -20.51 16.35
CA LYS A 253 -22.72 -19.30 16.83
C LYS A 253 -23.59 -18.42 17.75
N ASN A 254 -24.90 -18.43 17.56
CA ASN A 254 -25.81 -17.50 18.25
C ASN A 254 -26.82 -18.21 19.17
N SER A 255 -26.82 -19.55 19.25
CA SER A 255 -27.74 -20.38 20.04
C SER A 255 -29.21 -20.31 19.64
N ILE A 256 -29.56 -19.52 18.63
CA ILE A 256 -30.91 -19.36 18.06
C ILE A 256 -30.86 -19.41 16.54
N SER A 257 -32.00 -19.71 15.90
CA SER A 257 -32.06 -19.74 14.43
C SER A 257 -32.05 -18.34 13.83
N PRO A 258 -31.68 -18.18 12.52
CA PRO A 258 -31.77 -16.89 11.83
C PRO A 258 -33.15 -16.25 11.90
N SER A 259 -34.22 -17.04 11.71
CA SER A 259 -35.60 -16.55 11.75
C SER A 259 -36.00 -16.10 13.16
N GLU A 260 -35.56 -16.84 14.19
CA GLU A 260 -35.78 -16.45 15.58
C GLU A 260 -35.04 -15.18 15.96
N PHE A 261 -33.78 -15.05 15.49
CA PHE A 261 -33.00 -13.82 15.68
C PHE A 261 -33.71 -12.60 15.09
N ARG A 262 -34.21 -12.68 13.84
CA ARG A 262 -34.99 -11.61 13.22
C ARG A 262 -36.22 -11.23 14.06
N ARG A 263 -37.01 -12.24 14.47
CA ARG A 263 -38.21 -12.02 15.27
C ARG A 263 -37.93 -11.32 16.62
N GLN A 264 -36.77 -11.57 17.22
CA GLN A 264 -36.37 -10.88 18.46
C GLN A 264 -36.04 -9.41 18.18
N CYS A 265 -35.28 -9.14 17.10
CA CYS A 265 -34.93 -7.76 16.70
C CYS A 265 -36.19 -6.92 16.36
N ASP A 266 -37.16 -7.52 15.65
CA ASP A 266 -38.41 -6.82 15.29
C ASP A 266 -39.27 -6.46 16.53
N LYS A 267 -39.17 -7.25 17.62
CA LYS A 267 -39.85 -6.94 18.89
C LYS A 267 -39.17 -5.85 19.69
N GLU A 268 -37.85 -5.70 19.56
CA GLU A 268 -37.09 -4.66 20.27
C GLU A 268 -37.19 -3.29 19.59
N GLN A 269 -37.59 -3.24 18.33
CA GLN A 269 -37.78 -2.00 17.55
C GLN A 269 -39.21 -1.44 17.62
N ARG A 270 -40.15 -2.16 18.23
CA ARG A 270 -41.55 -1.73 18.49
C ARG A 270 -41.74 -1.26 19.93
#